data_5b5e37186463c65f48fea9abdade90e8
#
_entry.id   5b5e37186463c65f48fea9abdade90e8
#
_cell.length_a   1.000
_cell.length_b   1.000
_cell.length_c   1.000
_cell.angle_alpha   90.00
_cell.angle_beta   90.00
_cell.angle_gamma   90.00
#
_symmetry.space_group_name_H-M   'P 1'
#
loop_
_entity.id
_entity.type
_entity.pdbx_description
1 polymer ?
#
loop_
_entity_poly.entity_id
_entity_poly.type
_entity_poly.pdbx_seq_one_letter_code
_entity_poly.pdbx_strand_id
1 'polypeptide(L)'
;MRNAGAVRTAVAAAAWSFLLMTLSACGGSSGGDGTERQAASGSGDSRQEDRPAVDLKRIPDVGDQLQSKIPQDAGQVVAVYGDGKDSGDSTVVLYTKSGSTWDKTRSWPAHNGKKGWTADHREGDKRSPIGVFTLTDAGGVLADPGAKLPYTRAASFQAPHYWAKSHWHDFDYVIAIDYNRVKGTAPNDPTRPQGQTKGGSIWLHMDHGSGTSACVSLSKSGMEYLLRTIDPTQHPVVVMGDKASLKG
;
A
#
# COMPACT_ATOMS: atom_id res chain seq x y z
N MET A 1 55.72 5.63 -24.92
CA MET A 1 55.35 6.08 -26.26
C MET A 1 53.87 6.30 -26.24
N ARG A 2 53.42 7.54 -26.01
CA ARG A 2 52.77 8.47 -26.97
C ARG A 2 51.59 7.77 -27.68
N ASN A 3 50.31 8.16 -27.57
CA ASN A 3 49.79 9.47 -27.92
C ASN A 3 48.46 9.78 -27.24
N ALA A 4 48.31 11.06 -26.92
CA ALA A 4 47.07 11.71 -26.56
C ALA A 4 46.23 12.01 -27.80
N GLY A 5 44.92 12.05 -27.65
CA GLY A 5 43.97 12.54 -28.63
C GLY A 5 42.80 13.25 -27.94
N ALA A 6 42.93 14.53 -27.71
CA ALA A 6 41.86 15.41 -27.30
C ALA A 6 41.09 15.89 -28.56
N VAL A 7 39.75 15.78 -28.53
CA VAL A 7 38.86 16.49 -29.45
C VAL A 7 37.89 17.33 -28.66
N ARG A 8 38.04 18.64 -28.82
CA ARG A 8 37.10 19.70 -28.42
C ARG A 8 36.12 19.96 -29.57
N THR A 9 34.87 20.28 -29.28
CA THR A 9 33.95 21.20 -30.00
C THR A 9 32.54 20.88 -29.55
N ALA A 10 31.57 21.77 -29.45
CA ALA A 10 31.44 23.21 -29.39
C ALA A 10 29.99 23.45 -28.89
N VAL A 11 29.83 24.56 -28.20
CA VAL A 11 28.56 25.12 -27.69
C VAL A 11 27.66 25.55 -28.87
N ALA A 12 26.37 25.30 -28.79
CA ALA A 12 25.37 26.04 -29.54
C ALA A 12 24.16 26.33 -28.64
N ALA A 13 24.08 27.58 -28.21
CA ALA A 13 22.92 28.19 -27.57
C ALA A 13 21.92 28.59 -28.67
N ALA A 14 20.67 28.27 -28.52
CA ALA A 14 19.59 28.86 -29.29
C ALA A 14 18.50 29.37 -28.35
N ALA A 15 18.49 30.69 -28.16
CA ALA A 15 17.41 31.43 -27.54
C ALA A 15 16.31 31.64 -28.56
N TRP A 16 15.05 31.42 -28.20
CA TRP A 16 13.90 31.90 -28.95
C TRP A 16 12.92 32.60 -28.05
N SER A 17 12.58 33.77 -28.52
CA SER A 17 11.93 34.89 -27.89
C SER A 17 10.41 34.76 -27.80
N PHE A 18 9.87 35.46 -26.83
CA PHE A 18 8.50 35.91 -26.54
C PHE A 18 7.60 36.20 -27.73
N LEU A 19 6.34 35.85 -27.63
CA LEU A 19 5.26 36.59 -28.26
C LEU A 19 4.04 36.69 -27.30
N LEU A 20 3.89 37.88 -26.73
CA LEU A 20 2.68 38.37 -26.07
C LEU A 20 1.67 38.80 -27.15
N MET A 21 0.44 38.33 -27.08
CA MET A 21 -0.70 38.97 -27.76
C MET A 21 -1.80 39.28 -26.74
N THR A 22 -1.92 40.60 -26.46
CA THR A 22 -3.08 41.22 -25.81
C THR A 22 -4.09 41.59 -26.93
N LEU A 23 -5.36 41.25 -26.73
CA LEU A 23 -6.46 41.87 -27.49
C LEU A 23 -7.58 42.25 -26.51
N SER A 24 -7.68 43.54 -26.24
CA SER A 24 -8.87 44.20 -25.71
C SER A 24 -9.83 44.51 -26.85
N ALA A 25 -11.12 44.33 -26.64
CA ALA A 25 -12.14 45.10 -27.37
C ALA A 25 -13.38 45.29 -26.48
N CYS A 26 -13.70 46.52 -26.27
CA CYS A 26 -14.91 47.05 -25.62
C CYS A 26 -16.10 47.05 -26.62
N GLY A 27 -17.32 47.02 -26.06
CA GLY A 27 -18.35 47.95 -26.52
C GLY A 27 -19.70 47.35 -26.85
N GLY A 28 -20.75 47.85 -26.18
CA GLY A 28 -22.08 47.98 -26.76
C GLY A 28 -23.24 47.46 -25.93
N SER A 29 -23.90 48.38 -25.21
CA SER A 29 -25.16 48.22 -24.48
C SER A 29 -26.38 48.15 -25.42
N SER A 30 -27.41 47.34 -25.04
CA SER A 30 -28.78 47.83 -24.78
C SER A 30 -29.78 46.68 -24.56
N GLY A 31 -30.50 46.75 -23.45
CA GLY A 31 -31.90 46.66 -23.16
C GLY A 31 -32.70 45.40 -23.55
N GLY A 32 -33.32 44.78 -22.53
CA GLY A 32 -34.42 43.82 -22.74
C GLY A 32 -34.68 42.96 -21.50
N ASP A 33 -35.68 43.30 -20.78
CA ASP A 33 -36.30 42.72 -19.63
C ASP A 33 -36.63 41.22 -19.78
N GLY A 34 -36.53 40.43 -18.69
CA GLY A 34 -37.16 39.11 -18.69
C GLY A 34 -36.49 38.05 -17.78
N THR A 35 -36.89 38.02 -16.53
CA THR A 35 -37.06 36.82 -15.65
C THR A 35 -35.84 35.97 -15.29
N GLU A 36 -35.48 36.07 -14.03
CA GLU A 36 -34.56 35.27 -13.24
C GLU A 36 -34.71 33.75 -13.42
N ARG A 37 -33.59 33.09 -13.73
CA ARG A 37 -33.29 31.76 -13.20
C ARG A 37 -31.79 31.73 -12.88
N GLN A 38 -31.49 31.85 -11.59
CA GLN A 38 -30.19 31.61 -11.01
C GLN A 38 -29.77 30.14 -11.26
N ALA A 39 -28.79 29.94 -12.15
CA ALA A 39 -28.02 28.71 -12.19
C ALA A 39 -26.82 28.91 -11.28
N ALA A 40 -26.88 28.38 -10.07
CA ALA A 40 -25.77 28.31 -9.14
C ALA A 40 -24.70 27.37 -9.73
N SER A 41 -23.54 27.91 -10.09
CA SER A 41 -22.29 27.17 -10.27
C SER A 41 -21.91 26.55 -8.93
N GLY A 42 -22.27 25.30 -8.69
CA GLY A 42 -21.79 24.52 -7.57
C GLY A 42 -20.34 24.12 -7.82
N SER A 43 -19.38 24.76 -7.20
CA SER A 43 -18.06 24.20 -6.91
C SER A 43 -18.26 22.90 -6.18
N GLY A 44 -17.89 21.77 -6.82
CA GLY A 44 -17.87 20.46 -6.19
C GLY A 44 -16.79 20.41 -5.13
N ASP A 45 -17.13 20.91 -3.93
CA ASP A 45 -16.44 20.57 -2.71
C ASP A 45 -16.78 19.11 -2.40
N SER A 46 -15.81 18.23 -2.62
CA SER A 46 -15.90 16.83 -2.21
C SER A 46 -15.85 16.77 -0.69
N ARG A 47 -17.01 17.04 -0.07
CA ARG A 47 -17.24 16.69 1.33
C ARG A 47 -17.01 15.20 1.45
N GLN A 48 -15.88 14.83 2.02
CA GLN A 48 -15.69 13.54 2.64
C GLN A 48 -16.80 13.41 3.68
N GLU A 49 -17.83 12.61 3.35
CA GLU A 49 -18.90 12.31 4.30
C GLU A 49 -18.25 11.69 5.54
N ASP A 50 -18.29 12.42 6.64
CA ASP A 50 -18.09 11.91 8.00
C ASP A 50 -19.20 10.87 8.25
N ARG A 51 -18.99 9.64 7.79
CA ARG A 51 -19.77 8.52 8.29
C ARG A 51 -19.47 8.39 9.76
N PRO A 52 -20.48 8.35 10.63
CA PRO A 52 -20.25 8.16 12.06
C PRO A 52 -19.39 6.92 12.24
N ALA A 53 -18.32 7.03 13.04
CA ALA A 53 -17.48 5.92 13.43
C ALA A 53 -18.41 4.85 14.02
N VAL A 54 -18.53 3.70 13.35
CA VAL A 54 -19.29 2.59 13.89
C VAL A 54 -18.41 1.94 14.92
N ASP A 55 -18.76 2.06 16.19
CA ASP A 55 -18.07 1.39 17.31
C ASP A 55 -18.13 -0.12 17.11
N LEU A 56 -17.09 -0.68 16.54
CA LEU A 56 -17.00 -2.10 16.24
C LEU A 56 -16.39 -2.82 17.45
N LYS A 57 -17.11 -3.74 18.04
CA LYS A 57 -16.56 -4.60 19.12
C LYS A 57 -15.57 -5.65 18.61
N ARG A 58 -15.59 -5.93 17.31
CA ARG A 58 -14.77 -6.95 16.64
C ARG A 58 -14.32 -6.43 15.27
N ILE A 59 -13.28 -7.03 14.74
CA ILE A 59 -12.91 -6.81 13.32
C ILE A 59 -14.03 -7.39 12.45
N PRO A 60 -14.66 -6.58 11.59
CA PRO A 60 -15.76 -7.02 10.74
C PRO A 60 -15.38 -8.20 9.84
N ASP A 61 -16.35 -9.06 9.56
CA ASP A 61 -16.19 -10.22 8.67
C ASP A 61 -15.06 -11.21 9.04
N VAL A 62 -14.56 -11.13 10.28
CA VAL A 62 -13.62 -12.08 10.86
C VAL A 62 -14.35 -12.95 11.88
N GLY A 63 -14.41 -14.26 11.62
CA GLY A 63 -15.07 -15.24 12.46
C GLY A 63 -14.29 -15.58 13.73
N ASP A 64 -14.90 -16.32 14.64
CA ASP A 64 -14.37 -16.58 15.99
C ASP A 64 -12.98 -17.21 15.98
N GLN A 65 -12.72 -18.11 15.02
CA GLN A 65 -11.47 -18.83 14.93
C GLN A 65 -10.26 -17.90 14.69
N LEU A 66 -10.40 -16.90 13.82
CA LEU A 66 -9.34 -15.93 13.55
C LEU A 66 -9.40 -14.74 14.52
N GLN A 67 -10.59 -14.31 14.90
CA GLN A 67 -10.76 -13.25 15.88
C GLN A 67 -10.08 -13.59 17.21
N SER A 68 -10.17 -14.84 17.69
CA SER A 68 -9.51 -15.30 18.93
C SER A 68 -7.97 -15.35 18.85
N LYS A 69 -7.42 -15.32 17.63
CA LYS A 69 -5.97 -15.26 17.39
C LYS A 69 -5.42 -13.84 17.37
N ILE A 70 -6.28 -12.81 17.31
CA ILE A 70 -5.87 -11.42 17.45
C ILE A 70 -5.53 -11.21 18.93
N PRO A 71 -4.29 -10.79 19.27
CA PRO A 71 -3.90 -10.55 20.65
C PRO A 71 -4.81 -9.52 21.33
N GLN A 72 -5.11 -9.72 22.61
CA GLN A 72 -6.00 -8.81 23.34
C GLN A 72 -5.40 -7.40 23.52
N ASP A 73 -4.08 -7.32 23.55
CA ASP A 73 -3.29 -6.09 23.62
C ASP A 73 -3.03 -5.47 22.25
N ALA A 74 -3.49 -6.10 21.14
CA ALA A 74 -3.41 -5.48 19.82
C ALA A 74 -4.25 -4.19 19.78
N GLY A 75 -3.60 -3.09 19.46
CA GLY A 75 -4.20 -1.77 19.28
C GLY A 75 -4.40 -1.42 17.81
N GLN A 76 -3.76 -2.16 16.90
CA GLN A 76 -3.91 -1.94 15.45
C GLN A 76 -4.05 -3.27 14.71
N VAL A 77 -5.00 -3.32 13.78
CA VAL A 77 -5.24 -4.49 12.91
C VAL A 77 -5.29 -4.03 11.46
N VAL A 78 -4.41 -4.59 10.64
CA VAL A 78 -4.53 -4.52 9.17
C VAL A 78 -5.34 -5.75 8.74
N ALA A 79 -6.59 -5.55 8.31
CA ALA A 79 -7.39 -6.62 7.77
C ALA A 79 -7.27 -6.66 6.24
N VAL A 80 -6.99 -7.83 5.68
CA VAL A 80 -6.91 -8.05 4.23
C VAL A 80 -8.03 -9.00 3.82
N TYR A 81 -9.00 -8.47 3.11
CA TYR A 81 -10.18 -9.17 2.64
C TYR A 81 -10.02 -9.53 1.16
N GLY A 82 -9.67 -10.77 0.87
CA GLY A 82 -9.60 -11.30 -0.49
C GLY A 82 -11.01 -11.49 -1.08
N ASP A 83 -11.20 -11.11 -2.34
CA ASP A 83 -12.51 -11.17 -2.99
C ASP A 83 -13.02 -12.60 -3.20
N GLY A 84 -12.12 -13.57 -3.27
CA GLY A 84 -12.44 -14.99 -3.35
C GLY A 84 -11.22 -15.87 -3.13
N LYS A 85 -11.45 -17.16 -2.87
CA LYS A 85 -10.40 -18.14 -2.57
C LYS A 85 -9.29 -18.18 -3.63
N ASP A 86 -9.65 -18.05 -4.90
CA ASP A 86 -8.71 -18.12 -6.03
C ASP A 86 -8.53 -16.73 -6.72
N SER A 87 -9.03 -15.64 -6.10
CA SER A 87 -8.86 -14.28 -6.60
C SER A 87 -7.52 -13.67 -6.14
N GLY A 88 -6.86 -12.93 -7.04
CA GLY A 88 -5.70 -12.10 -6.71
C GLY A 88 -6.07 -10.72 -6.17
N ASP A 89 -7.36 -10.37 -6.13
CA ASP A 89 -7.88 -9.07 -5.73
C ASP A 89 -8.32 -9.06 -4.27
N SER A 90 -8.07 -7.95 -3.59
CA SER A 90 -8.40 -7.79 -2.18
C SER A 90 -8.60 -6.32 -1.78
N THR A 91 -9.06 -6.12 -0.56
CA THR A 91 -9.14 -4.82 0.09
C THR A 91 -8.34 -4.87 1.38
N VAL A 92 -7.46 -3.90 1.58
CA VAL A 92 -6.75 -3.68 2.86
C VAL A 92 -7.51 -2.64 3.67
N VAL A 93 -7.73 -2.90 4.94
CA VAL A 93 -8.39 -1.98 5.88
C VAL A 93 -7.55 -1.89 7.15
N LEU A 94 -7.22 -0.67 7.56
CA LEU A 94 -6.61 -0.42 8.87
C LEU A 94 -7.69 -0.14 9.90
N TYR A 95 -7.66 -0.88 11.00
CA TYR A 95 -8.44 -0.66 12.21
C TYR A 95 -7.54 -0.23 13.35
N THR A 96 -7.99 0.76 14.13
CA THR A 96 -7.30 1.21 15.34
C THR A 96 -8.26 1.04 16.52
N LYS A 97 -7.73 0.54 17.63
CA LYS A 97 -8.53 0.32 18.85
C LYS A 97 -8.72 1.63 19.61
N SER A 98 -9.96 1.91 19.99
CA SER A 98 -10.34 3.03 20.84
C SER A 98 -11.13 2.48 22.03
N GLY A 99 -10.52 2.46 23.20
CA GLY A 99 -11.10 1.80 24.36
C GLY A 99 -11.36 0.30 24.10
N SER A 100 -12.62 -0.13 24.08
CA SER A 100 -13.04 -1.51 23.83
C SER A 100 -13.52 -1.78 22.39
N THR A 101 -13.47 -0.78 21.54
CA THR A 101 -14.00 -0.83 20.16
C THR A 101 -12.91 -0.61 19.11
N TRP A 102 -13.23 -0.94 17.86
CA TRP A 102 -12.35 -0.76 16.71
C TRP A 102 -12.92 0.28 15.77
N ASP A 103 -12.13 1.29 15.46
CA ASP A 103 -12.45 2.30 14.47
C ASP A 103 -11.84 1.92 13.13
N LYS A 104 -12.64 1.94 12.06
CA LYS A 104 -12.15 1.83 10.70
C LYS A 104 -11.42 3.12 10.33
N THR A 105 -10.09 3.07 10.34
CA THR A 105 -9.26 4.25 10.08
C THR A 105 -9.16 4.57 8.59
N ARG A 106 -8.86 3.55 7.75
CA ARG A 106 -8.70 3.74 6.30
C ARG A 106 -8.78 2.43 5.53
N SER A 107 -9.07 2.51 4.23
CA SER A 107 -9.06 1.34 3.34
C SER A 107 -8.49 1.66 1.97
N TRP A 108 -7.96 0.61 1.30
CA TRP A 108 -7.34 0.69 -0.02
C TRP A 108 -7.67 -0.55 -0.85
N PRO A 109 -7.87 -0.41 -2.18
CA PRO A 109 -7.75 -1.54 -3.09
C PRO A 109 -6.36 -2.17 -2.97
N ALA A 110 -6.26 -3.48 -3.13
CA ALA A 110 -5.02 -4.23 -2.96
C ALA A 110 -5.04 -5.49 -3.84
N HIS A 111 -3.85 -6.08 -4.05
CA HIS A 111 -3.74 -7.41 -4.62
C HIS A 111 -3.04 -8.36 -3.64
N ASN A 112 -3.39 -9.64 -3.71
CA ASN A 112 -2.75 -10.73 -2.97
C ASN A 112 -2.12 -11.72 -3.94
N GLY A 113 -1.72 -12.90 -3.47
CA GLY A 113 -1.17 -13.97 -4.32
C GLY A 113 -2.06 -14.22 -5.54
N LYS A 114 -1.49 -14.23 -6.73
CA LYS A 114 -2.24 -14.31 -8.00
C LYS A 114 -3.09 -15.56 -8.19
N LYS A 115 -2.89 -16.59 -7.37
CA LYS A 115 -3.74 -17.79 -7.28
C LYS A 115 -4.65 -17.76 -6.05
N GLY A 116 -4.77 -16.62 -5.36
CA GLY A 116 -5.63 -16.44 -4.21
C GLY A 116 -4.98 -16.84 -2.89
N TRP A 117 -5.67 -17.62 -2.08
CA TRP A 117 -5.40 -17.85 -0.67
C TRP A 117 -5.22 -19.33 -0.32
N THR A 118 -4.48 -19.62 0.76
CA THR A 118 -4.31 -20.96 1.29
C THR A 118 -3.99 -20.96 2.79
N ALA A 119 -4.51 -21.94 3.52
CA ALA A 119 -4.14 -22.18 4.91
C ALA A 119 -2.81 -22.96 5.05
N ASP A 120 -2.35 -23.64 3.99
CA ASP A 120 -1.08 -24.38 3.94
C ASP A 120 -0.20 -23.83 2.81
N HIS A 121 0.31 -22.59 3.04
CA HIS A 121 1.18 -21.93 2.07
C HIS A 121 2.51 -22.69 1.90
N ARG A 122 2.97 -22.78 0.66
CA ARG A 122 4.25 -23.36 0.26
C ARG A 122 4.99 -22.45 -0.70
N GLU A 123 6.31 -22.54 -0.65
CA GLU A 123 7.17 -21.78 -1.57
C GLU A 123 6.73 -22.01 -3.03
N GLY A 124 6.51 -20.92 -3.76
CA GLY A 124 6.15 -20.94 -5.17
C GLY A 124 4.69 -21.29 -5.51
N ASP A 125 3.79 -21.52 -4.55
CA ASP A 125 2.38 -21.82 -4.79
C ASP A 125 1.56 -20.64 -5.34
N LYS A 126 2.10 -19.41 -5.22
CA LYS A 126 1.49 -18.15 -5.66
C LYS A 126 0.19 -17.82 -4.95
N ARG A 127 0.04 -18.29 -3.70
CA ARG A 127 -1.09 -18.05 -2.82
C ARG A 127 -0.64 -17.33 -1.57
N SER A 128 -1.42 -16.37 -1.10
CA SER A 128 -1.16 -15.71 0.18
C SER A 128 -1.62 -16.60 1.34
N PRO A 129 -0.87 -16.66 2.45
CA PRO A 129 -1.27 -17.42 3.62
C PRO A 129 -2.49 -16.81 4.30
N ILE A 130 -3.42 -17.68 4.76
CA ILE A 130 -4.55 -17.28 5.60
C ILE A 130 -4.11 -17.33 7.06
N GLY A 131 -4.40 -16.27 7.83
CA GLY A 131 -4.10 -16.27 9.26
C GLY A 131 -4.03 -14.90 9.91
N VAL A 132 -3.51 -14.91 11.14
CA VAL A 132 -3.19 -13.71 11.91
C VAL A 132 -1.68 -13.72 12.16
N PHE A 133 -1.00 -12.63 11.80
CA PHE A 133 0.46 -12.48 11.91
C PHE A 133 0.80 -11.11 12.51
N THR A 134 1.89 -10.99 13.23
CA THR A 134 2.38 -9.70 13.72
C THR A 134 3.07 -8.91 12.59
N LEU A 135 3.18 -7.60 12.79
CA LEU A 135 3.90 -6.66 11.93
C LEU A 135 4.98 -6.00 12.79
N THR A 136 6.24 -6.41 12.65
CA THR A 136 7.32 -5.98 13.56
C THR A 136 8.40 -5.15 12.90
N ASP A 137 8.56 -5.25 11.58
CA ASP A 137 9.68 -4.64 10.87
C ASP A 137 9.25 -4.11 9.51
N ALA A 138 9.92 -3.06 9.07
CA ALA A 138 9.71 -2.41 7.78
C ALA A 138 11.04 -2.17 7.06
N GLY A 139 10.99 -1.81 5.80
CA GLY A 139 12.17 -1.48 5.02
C GLY A 139 11.86 -1.13 3.58
N GLY A 140 12.89 -1.13 2.75
CA GLY A 140 12.76 -0.91 1.31
C GLY A 140 14.01 -0.31 0.68
N VAL A 141 13.90 -0.03 -0.61
CA VAL A 141 14.96 0.64 -1.39
C VAL A 141 15.02 2.13 -1.04
N LEU A 142 13.87 2.77 -0.89
CA LEU A 142 13.77 4.21 -0.63
C LEU A 142 14.14 4.55 0.82
N ALA A 143 14.39 5.84 1.04
CA ALA A 143 14.60 6.36 2.38
C ALA A 143 13.33 6.17 3.24
N ASP A 144 13.52 6.04 4.55
CA ASP A 144 12.44 5.96 5.51
C ASP A 144 11.46 7.14 5.36
N PRO A 145 10.18 6.88 5.09
CA PRO A 145 9.18 7.94 4.94
C PRO A 145 8.63 8.47 6.28
N GLY A 146 9.24 8.11 7.40
CA GLY A 146 8.78 8.36 8.76
C GLY A 146 8.06 7.15 9.37
N ALA A 147 8.55 5.94 9.11
CA ALA A 147 8.03 4.71 9.67
C ALA A 147 8.19 4.70 11.19
N LYS A 148 7.19 4.15 11.89
CA LYS A 148 7.27 3.92 13.34
C LYS A 148 7.84 2.54 13.66
N LEU A 149 7.64 1.55 12.78
CA LEU A 149 8.34 0.28 12.86
C LEU A 149 9.83 0.46 12.57
N PRO A 150 10.72 -0.37 13.15
CA PRO A 150 12.12 -0.43 12.76
C PRO A 150 12.24 -0.53 11.23
N TYR A 151 12.97 0.41 10.62
CA TYR A 151 13.05 0.53 9.16
C TYR A 151 14.47 0.21 8.67
N THR A 152 14.59 -0.76 7.77
CA THR A 152 15.84 -1.13 7.10
C THR A 152 15.84 -0.64 5.67
N ARG A 153 16.67 0.38 5.36
CA ARG A 153 16.95 0.78 3.98
C ARG A 153 18.09 -0.04 3.42
N ALA A 154 17.88 -0.77 2.31
CA ALA A 154 18.94 -1.52 1.67
C ALA A 154 18.68 -1.70 0.16
N ALA A 155 19.77 -1.66 -0.65
CA ALA A 155 19.70 -1.96 -2.08
C ALA A 155 19.30 -3.42 -2.37
N SER A 156 19.47 -4.33 -1.41
CA SER A 156 19.07 -5.73 -1.51
C SER A 156 17.56 -5.97 -1.58
N PHE A 157 16.74 -4.94 -1.33
CA PHE A 157 15.31 -4.97 -1.63
C PHE A 157 15.00 -4.75 -3.11
N GLN A 158 15.94 -4.25 -3.91
CA GLN A 158 15.69 -3.94 -5.32
C GLN A 158 15.15 -5.15 -6.07
N ALA A 159 14.01 -4.96 -6.74
CA ALA A 159 13.47 -5.97 -7.64
C ALA A 159 14.48 -6.28 -8.77
N PRO A 160 14.63 -7.55 -9.16
CA PRO A 160 15.59 -7.91 -10.21
C PRO A 160 15.31 -7.18 -11.52
N HIS A 161 16.33 -6.62 -12.14
CA HIS A 161 16.19 -5.83 -13.39
C HIS A 161 15.69 -6.67 -14.59
N TYR A 162 15.77 -8.00 -14.52
CA TYR A 162 15.19 -8.89 -15.54
C TYR A 162 13.67 -9.07 -15.40
N TRP A 163 13.05 -8.58 -14.31
CA TRP A 163 11.60 -8.51 -14.20
C TRP A 163 11.03 -7.41 -15.09
N ALA A 164 9.75 -7.49 -15.41
CA ALA A 164 9.07 -6.42 -16.13
C ALA A 164 9.19 -5.08 -15.35
N LYS A 165 9.30 -3.97 -16.08
CA LYS A 165 9.50 -2.64 -15.48
C LYS A 165 8.42 -2.25 -14.46
N SER A 166 7.20 -2.76 -14.62
CA SER A 166 6.11 -2.56 -13.67
C SER A 166 6.45 -3.04 -12.25
N HIS A 167 7.35 -4.01 -12.10
CA HIS A 167 7.77 -4.58 -10.82
C HIS A 167 9.00 -3.90 -10.19
N TRP A 168 9.66 -2.98 -10.89
CA TRP A 168 10.93 -2.43 -10.39
C TRP A 168 10.80 -1.62 -9.11
N HIS A 169 9.60 -1.15 -8.80
CA HIS A 169 9.27 -0.36 -7.62
C HIS A 169 8.50 -1.14 -6.55
N ASP A 170 8.24 -2.44 -6.73
CA ASP A 170 7.44 -3.25 -5.81
C ASP A 170 7.95 -3.16 -4.37
N PHE A 171 9.27 -3.14 -4.19
CA PHE A 171 9.91 -3.17 -2.88
C PHE A 171 10.59 -1.85 -2.49
N ASP A 172 10.16 -0.74 -3.10
CA ASP A 172 10.56 0.60 -2.67
C ASP A 172 10.17 0.85 -1.21
N TYR A 173 9.01 0.29 -0.78
CA TYR A 173 8.54 0.23 0.60
C TYR A 173 7.97 -1.15 0.91
N VAL A 174 8.36 -1.72 2.05
CA VAL A 174 7.82 -2.99 2.54
C VAL A 174 7.53 -2.93 4.04
N ILE A 175 6.51 -3.68 4.47
CA ILE A 175 6.25 -4.03 5.87
C ILE A 175 6.23 -5.54 5.94
N ALA A 176 7.06 -6.14 6.80
CA ALA A 176 7.12 -7.58 6.95
C ALA A 176 5.87 -8.12 7.63
N ILE A 177 5.28 -9.16 7.04
CA ILE A 177 4.27 -10.01 7.68
C ILE A 177 5.03 -11.18 8.32
N ASP A 178 4.84 -11.39 9.63
CA ASP A 178 5.62 -12.37 10.39
C ASP A 178 5.17 -13.82 10.15
N TYR A 179 5.09 -14.18 8.87
CA TYR A 179 4.91 -15.56 8.40
C TYR A 179 6.28 -16.19 8.15
N ASN A 180 6.60 -17.28 8.85
CA ASN A 180 7.85 -18.07 8.70
C ASN A 180 9.13 -17.21 8.61
N ARG A 181 9.27 -16.23 9.49
CA ARG A 181 10.46 -15.38 9.65
C ARG A 181 10.84 -15.18 11.11
N VAL A 182 12.05 -14.72 11.37
CA VAL A 182 12.50 -14.28 12.69
C VAL A 182 12.04 -12.85 12.91
N LYS A 183 11.22 -12.60 13.92
CA LYS A 183 10.74 -11.26 14.29
C LYS A 183 11.90 -10.39 14.77
N GLY A 184 11.85 -9.09 14.51
CA GLY A 184 12.90 -8.15 14.90
C GLY A 184 14.15 -8.23 14.03
N THR A 185 14.09 -8.90 12.87
CA THR A 185 15.15 -8.88 11.86
C THR A 185 14.71 -8.02 10.65
N ALA A 186 15.64 -7.66 9.78
CA ALA A 186 15.28 -6.95 8.55
C ALA A 186 14.28 -7.77 7.71
N PRO A 187 13.30 -7.14 7.01
CA PRO A 187 12.32 -7.87 6.21
C PRO A 187 12.90 -8.84 5.18
N ASN A 188 14.09 -8.54 4.68
CA ASN A 188 14.82 -9.36 3.70
C ASN A 188 15.76 -10.41 4.32
N ASP A 189 15.70 -10.63 5.63
CA ASP A 189 16.40 -11.75 6.28
C ASP A 189 15.89 -13.08 5.70
N PRO A 190 16.79 -13.97 5.20
CA PRO A 190 16.36 -15.20 4.51
C PRO A 190 16.00 -16.33 5.48
N THR A 191 16.15 -16.15 6.79
CA THR A 191 15.91 -17.21 7.78
C THR A 191 14.46 -17.65 7.78
N ARG A 192 14.24 -18.96 7.69
CA ARG A 192 12.92 -19.60 7.64
C ARG A 192 12.81 -20.63 8.77
N PRO A 193 12.34 -20.24 9.98
CA PRO A 193 12.31 -21.14 11.15
C PRO A 193 11.49 -22.42 10.95
N GLN A 194 10.45 -22.36 10.10
CA GLN A 194 9.62 -23.54 9.78
C GLN A 194 10.07 -24.28 8.52
N GLY A 195 11.27 -23.98 8.01
CA GLY A 195 11.86 -24.58 6.81
C GLY A 195 11.51 -23.83 5.51
N GLN A 196 12.35 -24.02 4.49
CA GLN A 196 12.24 -23.31 3.20
C GLN A 196 10.95 -23.69 2.43
N THR A 197 10.48 -24.92 2.54
CA THR A 197 9.28 -25.39 1.84
C THR A 197 8.00 -24.66 2.24
N LYS A 198 7.99 -24.06 3.44
CA LYS A 198 6.89 -23.22 3.91
C LYS A 198 6.90 -21.82 3.28
N GLY A 199 7.90 -21.51 2.47
CA GLY A 199 8.05 -20.16 1.93
C GLY A 199 8.38 -19.12 2.98
N GLY A 200 8.26 -17.87 2.61
CA GLY A 200 8.54 -16.71 3.47
C GLY A 200 8.70 -15.44 2.64
N SER A 201 9.27 -14.38 3.23
CA SER A 201 9.30 -13.04 2.61
C SER A 201 7.91 -12.59 2.17
N ILE A 202 6.93 -12.79 3.02
CA ILE A 202 5.56 -12.32 2.81
C ILE A 202 5.49 -10.90 3.36
N TRP A 203 5.19 -9.94 2.49
CA TRP A 203 5.21 -8.51 2.82
C TRP A 203 3.94 -7.81 2.38
N LEU A 204 3.62 -6.68 3.04
CA LEU A 204 2.88 -5.60 2.41
C LEU A 204 3.89 -4.81 1.58
N HIS A 205 3.61 -4.51 0.30
CA HIS A 205 4.52 -3.77 -0.57
C HIS A 205 3.78 -2.90 -1.60
N MET A 206 4.52 -2.14 -2.41
CA MET A 206 3.92 -1.30 -3.43
C MET A 206 3.30 -2.13 -4.56
N ASP A 207 2.15 -1.68 -5.03
CA ASP A 207 1.36 -2.36 -6.05
C ASP A 207 1.90 -2.12 -7.47
N HIS A 208 1.81 -3.15 -8.30
CA HIS A 208 2.13 -3.15 -9.72
C HIS A 208 0.91 -3.44 -10.61
N GLY A 209 -0.31 -3.38 -10.04
CA GLY A 209 -1.58 -3.52 -10.77
C GLY A 209 -2.01 -4.95 -11.08
N SER A 210 -1.48 -5.94 -10.36
CA SER A 210 -1.88 -7.35 -10.51
C SER A 210 -1.51 -8.21 -9.30
N GLY A 211 -2.02 -9.44 -9.26
CA GLY A 211 -1.73 -10.40 -8.19
C GLY A 211 -0.23 -10.72 -8.05
N THR A 212 0.21 -10.88 -6.80
CA THR A 212 1.60 -11.11 -6.38
C THR A 212 1.99 -12.60 -6.39
N SER A 213 3.19 -12.92 -5.92
CA SER A 213 3.60 -14.31 -5.67
C SER A 213 2.98 -14.89 -4.39
N ALA A 214 2.83 -14.09 -3.32
CA ALA A 214 2.17 -14.45 -2.06
C ALA A 214 1.99 -13.23 -1.13
N CYS A 215 2.64 -12.12 -1.44
CA CYS A 215 2.57 -10.86 -0.70
C CYS A 215 1.18 -10.21 -0.84
N VAL A 216 0.98 -9.11 -0.15
CA VAL A 216 -0.15 -8.20 -0.35
C VAL A 216 0.40 -6.86 -0.85
N SER A 217 -0.10 -6.36 -1.97
CA SER A 217 0.35 -5.09 -2.54
C SER A 217 -0.76 -4.05 -2.52
N LEU A 218 -0.38 -2.79 -2.28
CA LEU A 218 -1.28 -1.64 -2.28
C LEU A 218 -0.58 -0.39 -2.79
N SER A 219 -1.32 0.67 -3.08
CA SER A 219 -0.78 1.89 -3.65
C SER A 219 0.38 2.46 -2.82
N LYS A 220 1.31 3.19 -3.47
CA LYS A 220 2.42 3.89 -2.79
C LYS A 220 1.92 4.75 -1.63
N SER A 221 0.87 5.55 -1.84
CA SER A 221 0.29 6.38 -0.80
C SER A 221 -0.29 5.58 0.37
N GLY A 222 -0.82 4.37 0.08
CA GLY A 222 -1.26 3.42 1.10
C GLY A 222 -0.10 2.88 1.92
N MET A 223 0.99 2.46 1.26
CA MET A 223 2.20 2.00 1.94
C MET A 223 2.82 3.09 2.82
N GLU A 224 2.98 4.30 2.30
CA GLU A 224 3.49 5.44 3.07
C GLU A 224 2.60 5.76 4.28
N TYR A 225 1.27 5.68 4.11
CA TYR A 225 0.34 5.88 5.22
C TYR A 225 0.50 4.80 6.29
N LEU A 226 0.55 3.52 5.91
CA LEU A 226 0.73 2.41 6.84
C LEU A 226 2.07 2.53 7.59
N LEU A 227 3.17 2.84 6.89
CA LEU A 227 4.50 3.02 7.50
C LEU A 227 4.49 4.10 8.59
N ARG A 228 3.85 5.25 8.33
CA ARG A 228 3.74 6.36 9.31
C ARG A 228 2.76 6.08 10.44
N THR A 229 1.84 5.12 10.27
CA THR A 229 0.73 4.92 11.21
C THR A 229 0.90 3.67 12.06
N ILE A 230 1.37 2.55 11.48
CA ILE A 230 1.57 1.30 12.23
C ILE A 230 2.66 1.50 13.26
N ASP A 231 2.27 1.34 14.54
CA ASP A 231 3.07 1.66 15.71
C ASP A 231 3.37 0.39 16.51
N PRO A 232 4.65 0.02 16.72
CA PRO A 232 5.01 -1.18 17.45
C PRO A 232 4.47 -1.21 18.90
N THR A 233 4.26 -0.03 19.51
CA THR A 233 3.68 0.07 20.86
C THR A 233 2.19 -0.31 20.90
N GLN A 234 1.54 -0.37 19.73
CA GLN A 234 0.16 -0.81 19.56
C GLN A 234 0.04 -2.31 19.22
N HIS A 235 1.12 -3.08 19.30
CA HIS A 235 1.18 -4.51 18.99
C HIS A 235 0.44 -4.87 17.69
N PRO A 236 0.84 -4.27 16.54
CA PRO A 236 0.09 -4.36 15.30
C PRO A 236 0.10 -5.79 14.74
N VAL A 237 -1.06 -6.21 14.23
CA VAL A 237 -1.20 -7.48 13.53
C VAL A 237 -1.86 -7.29 12.17
N VAL A 238 -1.64 -8.25 11.26
CA VAL A 238 -2.45 -8.44 10.07
C VAL A 238 -3.34 -9.66 10.25
N VAL A 239 -4.62 -9.55 9.91
CA VAL A 239 -5.53 -10.69 9.69
C VAL A 239 -5.85 -10.74 8.21
N MET A 240 -5.61 -11.88 7.56
CA MET A 240 -5.68 -11.96 6.11
C MET A 240 -6.23 -13.30 5.63
N GLY A 241 -7.01 -13.24 4.53
CA GLY A 241 -7.64 -14.39 3.91
C GLY A 241 -8.72 -13.96 2.92
N ASP A 242 -9.28 -14.89 2.17
CA ASP A 242 -10.51 -14.64 1.43
C ASP A 242 -11.71 -14.49 2.37
N LYS A 243 -12.75 -13.79 1.90
CA LYS A 243 -13.94 -13.47 2.72
C LYS A 243 -14.62 -14.70 3.32
N ALA A 244 -14.57 -15.87 2.67
CA ALA A 244 -15.17 -17.09 3.20
C ALA A 244 -14.30 -17.69 4.30
N SER A 245 -13.00 -17.82 4.05
CA SER A 245 -12.02 -18.34 5.02
C SER A 245 -11.84 -17.45 6.25
N LEU A 246 -12.04 -16.14 6.11
CA LEU A 246 -12.00 -15.21 7.24
C LEU A 246 -13.19 -15.41 8.19
N LYS A 247 -14.36 -15.80 7.66
CA LYS A 247 -15.58 -16.03 8.48
C LYS A 247 -15.55 -17.37 9.24
N GLY A 248 -14.80 -18.35 8.77
CA GLY A 248 -14.66 -19.68 9.36
C GLY A 248 -15.57 -20.70 8.75
#